data_5d19c543717bb68676743d467b99a527
#
_entry.id   5d19c543717bb68676743d467b99a527
#
_cell.length_a   1.000
_cell.length_b   1.000
_cell.length_c   1.000
_cell.angle_alpha   90.00
_cell.angle_beta   90.00
_cell.angle_gamma   90.00
#
_symmetry.space_group_name_H-M   'P 1'
#
loop_
_entity.id
_entity.type
_entity.pdbx_description
1 polymer ?
#
loop_
_entity_poly.entity_id
_entity_poly.type
_entity_poly.pdbx_seq_one_letter_code
_entity_poly.pdbx_strand_id
1 'polypeptide(L)'
;MITTNSVRYLLIHVAIALMLLLAVSSCNKDSRSDNDQVPKPVNPLEGRVLPHLDHSAYFKDSIDSPQKVTRKCLECHPKSAGEVMKTAHWTWESGDVERNGKTMLLGKKNQVNNFCISIVGNWASCTTCHAGYGWSDANFDFTKEENVDCLVCHDGSGTYVKTKSGMPNKNVNLKVVAGSVRRPARENCGMCHFSGGGGMGVKHGDLDESLINANQELDFHMGKLNFQCVDCHTTHEHKISGKVNTTYTEKTAALRFNCENCHTEAPHKEPRLNKHTSRIACQTCH
;
A
#
# COMPACT_ATOMS: atom_id res chain seq x y z
N MET A 1 27.65 -5.39 -70.67
CA MET A 1 26.71 -4.30 -70.90
C MET A 1 25.76 -4.19 -69.72
N ILE A 2 25.94 -3.19 -68.89
CA ILE A 2 25.02 -2.93 -67.80
C ILE A 2 23.80 -2.25 -68.39
N THR A 3 22.64 -2.84 -68.27
CA THR A 3 21.42 -2.29 -68.89
C THR A 3 20.97 -1.04 -68.12
N THR A 4 20.44 -0.04 -68.83
CA THR A 4 19.91 1.21 -68.28
C THR A 4 18.90 1.01 -67.13
N ASN A 5 18.21 -0.12 -67.09
CA ASN A 5 17.29 -0.48 -66.03
C ASN A 5 18.01 -0.81 -64.71
N SER A 6 19.16 -1.50 -64.74
CA SER A 6 19.93 -1.85 -63.55
C SER A 6 20.48 -0.60 -62.86
N VAL A 7 20.85 0.41 -63.58
CA VAL A 7 21.30 1.70 -63.01
C VAL A 7 20.15 2.47 -62.34
N ARG A 8 18.95 2.45 -62.95
CA ARG A 8 17.76 3.06 -62.39
C ARG A 8 17.35 2.41 -61.05
N TYR A 9 17.35 1.08 -60.98
CA TYR A 9 17.03 0.36 -59.74
C TYR A 9 18.05 0.66 -58.63
N LEU A 10 19.33 0.73 -58.95
CA LEU A 10 20.38 1.09 -57.98
C LEU A 10 20.18 2.50 -57.45
N LEU A 11 19.87 3.47 -58.30
CA LEU A 11 19.63 4.87 -57.86
C LEU A 11 18.40 5.01 -56.99
N ILE A 12 17.32 4.26 -57.27
CA ILE A 12 16.11 4.26 -56.42
C ILE A 12 16.42 3.68 -55.03
N HIS A 13 17.15 2.58 -54.93
CA HIS A 13 17.51 1.99 -53.66
C HIS A 13 18.45 2.87 -52.84
N VAL A 14 19.39 3.54 -53.48
CA VAL A 14 20.28 4.52 -52.81
C VAL A 14 19.48 5.72 -52.31
N ALA A 15 18.51 6.21 -53.08
CA ALA A 15 17.66 7.33 -52.64
C ALA A 15 16.76 6.95 -51.45
N ILE A 16 16.19 5.74 -51.48
CA ILE A 16 15.37 5.25 -50.31
C ILE A 16 16.26 5.06 -49.08
N ALA A 17 17.44 4.49 -49.21
CA ALA A 17 18.38 4.34 -48.09
C ALA A 17 18.82 5.70 -47.52
N LEU A 18 19.05 6.71 -48.36
CA LEU A 18 19.38 8.07 -47.90
C LEU A 18 18.21 8.74 -47.20
N MET A 19 16.96 8.56 -47.68
CA MET A 19 15.77 9.06 -46.97
C MET A 19 15.54 8.39 -45.63
N LEU A 20 15.79 7.09 -45.51
CA LEU A 20 15.72 6.38 -44.23
C LEU A 20 16.79 6.85 -43.24
N LEU A 21 18.01 7.10 -43.73
CA LEU A 21 19.10 7.67 -42.90
C LEU A 21 18.80 9.09 -42.42
N LEU A 22 18.20 9.92 -43.26
CA LEU A 22 17.75 11.27 -42.85
C LEU A 22 16.59 11.25 -41.88
N ALA A 23 15.66 10.30 -42.01
CA ALA A 23 14.56 10.14 -41.08
C ALA A 23 15.02 9.71 -39.67
N VAL A 24 16.04 8.82 -39.60
CA VAL A 24 16.62 8.39 -38.33
C VAL A 24 17.41 9.51 -37.66
N SER A 25 18.11 10.36 -38.44
CA SER A 25 18.83 11.51 -37.89
C SER A 25 17.92 12.64 -37.36
N SER A 26 16.67 12.71 -37.82
CA SER A 26 15.71 13.73 -37.37
C SER A 26 15.04 13.39 -36.02
N CYS A 27 15.13 12.12 -35.58
CA CYS A 27 14.58 11.70 -34.28
C CYS A 27 15.55 11.91 -33.09
N ASN A 28 16.77 12.41 -33.32
CA ASN A 28 17.80 12.45 -32.28
C ASN A 28 18.28 13.91 -31.96
N LYS A 29 17.34 14.85 -32.00
CA LYS A 29 17.60 16.23 -31.51
C LYS A 29 16.45 16.70 -30.61
N ASP A 30 16.26 16.04 -29.49
CA ASP A 30 15.77 16.71 -28.30
C ASP A 30 16.95 16.97 -27.36
N SER A 31 17.65 18.08 -27.63
CA SER A 31 18.49 18.71 -26.62
C SER A 31 17.54 19.33 -25.57
N ARG A 32 17.19 18.54 -24.59
CA ARG A 32 16.57 19.06 -23.35
C ARG A 32 17.60 20.02 -22.74
N SER A 33 17.28 21.30 -22.74
CA SER A 33 17.97 22.26 -21.90
C SER A 33 17.62 21.87 -20.43
N ASP A 34 18.66 21.58 -19.64
CA ASP A 34 18.58 21.23 -18.21
C ASP A 34 18.07 22.38 -17.30
N ASN A 35 17.40 23.39 -17.85
CA ASN A 35 16.95 24.57 -17.13
C ASN A 35 15.43 24.68 -16.94
N ASP A 36 14.66 23.68 -17.35
CA ASP A 36 13.26 23.58 -16.91
C ASP A 36 13.27 23.02 -15.47
N GLN A 37 13.36 23.92 -14.49
CA GLN A 37 13.06 23.58 -13.11
C GLN A 37 11.58 23.14 -13.08
N VAL A 38 11.36 21.82 -13.16
CA VAL A 38 10.10 21.23 -12.74
C VAL A 38 9.87 21.76 -11.32
N PRO A 39 8.76 22.45 -11.03
CA PRO A 39 8.47 22.89 -9.67
C PRO A 39 8.71 21.69 -8.75
N LYS A 40 9.55 21.86 -7.72
CA LYS A 40 9.70 20.79 -6.72
C LYS A 40 8.31 20.38 -6.31
N PRO A 41 7.95 19.08 -6.41
CA PRO A 41 6.65 18.65 -5.91
C PRO A 41 6.58 19.10 -4.46
N VAL A 42 5.58 19.91 -4.16
CA VAL A 42 5.31 20.31 -2.77
C VAL A 42 5.00 18.99 -2.07
N ASN A 43 5.91 18.56 -1.21
CA ASN A 43 5.62 17.41 -0.35
C ASN A 43 4.46 17.84 0.56
N PRO A 44 3.23 17.32 0.36
CA PRO A 44 2.07 17.76 1.13
C PRO A 44 2.23 17.41 2.63
N LEU A 45 3.28 16.68 2.98
CA LEU A 45 3.64 16.26 4.33
C LEU A 45 4.77 17.09 4.93
N GLU A 46 5.39 17.97 4.15
CA GLU A 46 6.46 18.83 4.65
C GLU A 46 5.88 19.77 5.72
N GLY A 47 6.34 19.62 6.97
CA GLY A 47 5.83 20.32 8.13
C GLY A 47 4.65 19.66 8.87
N ARG A 48 4.13 18.50 8.41
CA ARG A 48 3.06 17.76 9.09
C ARG A 48 3.56 16.65 10.01
N VAL A 49 4.84 16.32 9.98
CA VAL A 49 5.41 15.34 10.89
C VAL A 49 5.65 16.03 12.23
N LEU A 50 4.65 16.01 13.10
CA LEU A 50 4.85 16.38 14.50
C LEU A 50 5.88 15.41 15.11
N PRO A 51 6.83 15.90 15.92
CA PRO A 51 7.75 15.04 16.64
C PRO A 51 6.91 14.04 17.46
N HIS A 52 7.15 12.75 17.23
CA HIS A 52 6.46 11.71 17.98
C HIS A 52 6.98 11.69 19.42
N LEU A 53 6.06 11.64 20.38
CA LEU A 53 6.41 11.57 21.80
C LEU A 53 7.16 10.27 22.08
N ASP A 54 8.25 10.33 22.83
CA ASP A 54 8.91 9.14 23.37
C ASP A 54 8.02 8.45 24.40
N HIS A 55 7.59 7.24 24.10
CA HIS A 55 6.74 6.44 24.97
C HIS A 55 7.51 5.57 25.97
N SER A 56 8.84 5.52 25.92
CA SER A 56 9.65 4.67 26.79
C SER A 56 9.42 4.94 28.28
N ALA A 57 9.16 6.20 28.63
CA ALA A 57 8.87 6.62 30.00
C ALA A 57 7.57 6.03 30.58
N TYR A 58 6.63 5.63 29.72
CA TYR A 58 5.33 5.10 30.13
C TYR A 58 5.32 3.57 30.29
N PHE A 59 6.34 2.90 29.76
CA PHE A 59 6.48 1.43 29.77
C PHE A 59 7.66 0.98 30.65
N LYS A 60 7.68 1.43 31.92
CA LYS A 60 8.77 1.13 32.87
C LYS A 60 8.65 -0.28 33.46
N ASP A 61 7.43 -0.72 33.72
CA ASP A 61 7.13 -1.99 34.34
C ASP A 61 7.32 -3.17 33.39
N SER A 62 7.38 -4.38 33.94
CA SER A 62 7.36 -5.61 33.14
C SER A 62 6.02 -5.79 32.43
N ILE A 63 6.08 -6.21 31.17
CA ILE A 63 4.91 -6.49 30.34
C ILE A 63 4.86 -8.00 30.15
N ASP A 64 3.86 -8.63 30.74
CA ASP A 64 3.64 -10.08 30.74
C ASP A 64 2.70 -10.56 29.63
N SER A 65 1.94 -9.63 29.03
CA SER A 65 1.01 -9.95 27.95
C SER A 65 0.85 -8.78 26.98
N PRO A 66 0.57 -9.07 25.68
CA PRO A 66 0.35 -8.02 24.71
C PRO A 66 -0.92 -7.19 25.02
N GLN A 67 -1.93 -7.78 25.63
CA GLN A 67 -3.13 -7.07 26.07
C GLN A 67 -2.82 -5.99 27.12
N LYS A 68 -1.81 -6.21 27.95
CA LYS A 68 -1.36 -5.17 28.92
C LYS A 68 -0.79 -3.94 28.21
N VAL A 69 -0.13 -4.13 27.07
CA VAL A 69 0.31 -2.99 26.24
C VAL A 69 -0.89 -2.19 25.78
N THR A 70 -1.88 -2.85 25.18
CA THR A 70 -3.08 -2.19 24.66
C THR A 70 -3.83 -1.45 25.76
N ARG A 71 -4.06 -2.09 26.90
CA ARG A 71 -4.69 -1.40 28.05
C ARG A 71 -3.93 -0.14 28.46
N LYS A 72 -2.59 -0.21 28.43
CA LYS A 72 -1.75 0.96 28.77
C LYS A 72 -1.87 2.06 27.72
N CYS A 73 -1.94 1.71 26.44
CA CYS A 73 -2.18 2.68 25.37
C CYS A 73 -3.53 3.39 25.55
N LEU A 74 -4.57 2.64 25.92
CA LEU A 74 -5.93 3.17 26.09
C LEU A 74 -6.09 4.12 27.28
N GLU A 75 -5.16 4.16 28.22
CA GLU A 75 -5.16 5.17 29.30
C GLU A 75 -5.06 6.61 28.74
N CYS A 76 -4.32 6.79 27.62
CA CYS A 76 -4.15 8.08 26.97
C CYS A 76 -4.88 8.19 25.63
N HIS A 77 -5.13 7.06 24.97
CA HIS A 77 -5.80 6.94 23.66
C HIS A 77 -7.14 6.19 23.75
N PRO A 78 -8.12 6.63 24.55
CA PRO A 78 -9.28 5.82 24.93
C PRO A 78 -10.22 5.48 23.79
N LYS A 79 -10.17 6.17 22.66
CA LYS A 79 -11.03 5.91 21.48
C LYS A 79 -10.39 4.98 20.46
N SER A 80 -9.06 4.81 20.49
CA SER A 80 -8.31 4.20 19.41
C SER A 80 -8.68 2.74 19.15
N ALA A 81 -8.88 1.94 20.21
CA ALA A 81 -9.31 0.55 20.02
C ALA A 81 -10.69 0.47 19.34
N GLY A 82 -11.67 1.24 19.84
CA GLY A 82 -13.01 1.27 19.26
C GLY A 82 -13.03 1.79 17.81
N GLU A 83 -12.09 2.63 17.42
CA GLU A 83 -11.91 3.07 16.04
C GLU A 83 -11.36 1.93 15.16
N VAL A 84 -10.29 1.25 15.61
CA VAL A 84 -9.71 0.09 14.90
C VAL A 84 -10.73 -1.02 14.74
N MET A 85 -11.55 -1.29 15.76
CA MET A 85 -12.56 -2.35 15.75
C MET A 85 -13.66 -2.15 14.70
N LYS A 86 -13.80 -0.94 14.15
CA LYS A 86 -14.72 -0.64 13.04
C LYS A 86 -14.07 -0.80 11.65
N THR A 87 -12.81 -1.19 11.58
CA THR A 87 -12.06 -1.30 10.33
C THR A 87 -12.02 -2.73 9.80
N ALA A 88 -11.72 -2.86 8.50
CA ALA A 88 -11.51 -4.16 7.87
C ALA A 88 -10.29 -4.90 8.42
N HIS A 89 -9.31 -4.21 9.01
CA HIS A 89 -8.16 -4.84 9.65
C HIS A 89 -8.52 -5.61 10.92
N TRP A 90 -9.64 -5.23 11.56
CA TRP A 90 -10.19 -5.93 12.71
C TRP A 90 -11.29 -6.92 12.31
N THR A 91 -12.32 -6.44 11.61
CA THR A 91 -13.49 -7.28 11.31
C THR A 91 -13.22 -8.35 10.27
N TRP A 92 -12.25 -8.12 9.39
CA TRP A 92 -12.01 -8.89 8.17
C TRP A 92 -13.25 -9.03 7.29
N GLU A 93 -14.14 -8.10 7.42
CA GLU A 93 -15.33 -7.91 6.60
C GLU A 93 -15.25 -6.54 5.93
N SER A 94 -15.67 -6.47 4.69
CA SER A 94 -15.78 -5.20 4.00
C SER A 94 -17.12 -4.54 4.28
N GLY A 95 -17.24 -3.30 3.81
CA GLY A 95 -18.52 -2.65 3.71
C GLY A 95 -19.54 -3.42 2.87
N ASP A 96 -20.72 -2.88 2.76
CA ASP A 96 -21.87 -3.52 2.14
C ASP A 96 -21.63 -3.89 0.68
N VAL A 97 -21.72 -5.16 0.36
CA VAL A 97 -21.76 -5.68 -1.00
C VAL A 97 -23.19 -6.13 -1.31
N GLU A 98 -23.83 -5.46 -2.25
CA GLU A 98 -25.16 -5.90 -2.70
C GLU A 98 -25.06 -6.96 -3.78
N ARG A 99 -25.70 -8.10 -3.53
CA ARG A 99 -25.84 -9.18 -4.50
C ARG A 99 -27.25 -9.76 -4.45
N ASN A 100 -27.93 -9.76 -5.60
CA ASN A 100 -29.29 -10.28 -5.73
C ASN A 100 -30.27 -9.66 -4.70
N GLY A 101 -30.20 -8.36 -4.47
CA GLY A 101 -31.04 -7.64 -3.51
C GLY A 101 -30.74 -7.93 -2.03
N LYS A 102 -29.61 -8.62 -1.73
CA LYS A 102 -29.16 -8.87 -0.37
C LYS A 102 -27.86 -8.12 -0.10
N THR A 103 -27.81 -7.41 1.00
CA THR A 103 -26.59 -6.82 1.53
C THR A 103 -25.79 -7.88 2.26
N MET A 104 -24.52 -8.02 1.91
CA MET A 104 -23.61 -8.99 2.53
C MET A 104 -22.31 -8.29 2.91
N LEU A 105 -21.78 -8.60 4.08
CA LEU A 105 -20.43 -8.22 4.48
C LEU A 105 -19.48 -9.32 4.01
N LEU A 106 -18.65 -9.00 3.04
CA LEU A 106 -17.67 -9.95 2.48
C LEU A 106 -16.26 -9.54 2.89
N GLY A 107 -15.42 -10.51 3.10
CA GLY A 107 -14.01 -10.28 3.40
C GLY A 107 -13.28 -11.57 3.70
N LYS A 108 -12.03 -11.45 4.11
CA LYS A 108 -11.17 -12.61 4.38
C LYS A 108 -11.78 -13.58 5.41
N LYS A 109 -12.63 -13.08 6.30
CA LYS A 109 -13.31 -13.86 7.33
C LYS A 109 -14.29 -14.91 6.75
N ASN A 110 -14.98 -14.58 5.68
CA ASN A 110 -16.10 -15.36 5.15
C ASN A 110 -16.01 -15.70 3.67
N GLN A 111 -14.88 -15.41 3.03
CA GLN A 111 -14.59 -15.79 1.65
C GLN A 111 -13.51 -16.85 1.57
N VAL A 112 -13.44 -17.54 0.44
CA VAL A 112 -12.30 -18.38 0.08
C VAL A 112 -11.12 -17.45 -0.22
N ASN A 113 -10.00 -17.71 0.43
CA ASN A 113 -8.77 -16.94 0.28
C ASN A 113 -7.89 -17.54 -0.84
N ASN A 114 -6.66 -17.02 -0.95
CA ASN A 114 -5.66 -17.60 -1.84
C ASN A 114 -5.49 -19.09 -1.56
N PHE A 115 -5.17 -19.86 -2.58
CA PHE A 115 -5.03 -21.33 -2.51
C PHE A 115 -6.33 -22.08 -2.19
N CYS A 116 -7.49 -21.46 -2.46
CA CYS A 116 -8.81 -22.07 -2.24
C CYS A 116 -9.06 -22.52 -0.81
N ILE A 117 -8.45 -21.85 0.17
CA ILE A 117 -8.63 -22.13 1.60
C ILE A 117 -9.43 -21.00 2.25
N SER A 118 -10.42 -21.36 3.07
CA SER A 118 -11.06 -20.42 4.00
C SER A 118 -10.32 -20.41 5.33
N ILE A 119 -10.50 -19.35 6.13
CA ILE A 119 -9.87 -19.26 7.46
C ILE A 119 -10.36 -20.35 8.41
N VAL A 120 -11.57 -20.85 8.21
CA VAL A 120 -12.19 -21.90 9.03
C VAL A 120 -11.36 -23.20 9.04
N GLY A 121 -10.68 -23.50 7.93
CA GLY A 121 -9.80 -24.67 7.83
C GLY A 121 -8.44 -24.49 8.48
N ASN A 122 -8.02 -23.25 8.82
CA ASN A 122 -6.67 -22.97 9.34
C ASN A 122 -6.59 -21.65 10.11
N TRP A 123 -7.45 -21.50 11.13
CA TRP A 123 -7.57 -20.28 11.92
C TRP A 123 -6.22 -19.69 12.31
N ALA A 124 -5.45 -20.45 13.09
CA ALA A 124 -4.24 -19.92 13.71
C ALA A 124 -3.21 -19.36 12.71
N SER A 125 -3.03 -20.03 11.57
CA SER A 125 -2.10 -19.55 10.53
C SER A 125 -2.67 -18.37 9.76
N CYS A 126 -3.94 -18.43 9.37
CA CYS A 126 -4.56 -17.36 8.59
C CYS A 126 -4.66 -16.06 9.39
N THR A 127 -4.91 -16.15 10.70
CA THR A 127 -5.11 -14.99 11.57
C THR A 127 -3.82 -14.35 12.08
N THR A 128 -2.65 -14.84 11.67
CA THR A 128 -1.35 -14.19 11.94
C THR A 128 -1.38 -12.70 11.54
N CYS A 129 -2.00 -12.38 10.41
CA CYS A 129 -2.12 -11.02 9.89
C CYS A 129 -3.28 -10.20 10.50
N HIS A 130 -4.01 -10.74 11.46
CA HIS A 130 -5.10 -9.99 12.11
C HIS A 130 -4.53 -8.87 12.97
N ALA A 131 -5.15 -7.69 12.94
CA ALA A 131 -4.75 -6.55 13.78
C ALA A 131 -5.21 -6.71 15.23
N GLY A 132 -5.10 -7.92 15.75
CA GLY A 132 -5.49 -8.29 17.11
C GLY A 132 -4.82 -9.57 17.59
N TYR A 133 -5.00 -9.87 18.86
CA TYR A 133 -4.39 -10.99 19.57
C TYR A 133 -5.37 -12.12 19.82
N GLY A 134 -4.94 -13.36 19.60
CA GLY A 134 -5.61 -14.54 20.11
C GLY A 134 -6.75 -15.09 19.26
N TRP A 135 -6.89 -14.69 18.00
CA TRP A 135 -7.92 -15.24 17.13
C TRP A 135 -7.53 -16.65 16.63
N SER A 136 -7.88 -17.66 17.42
CA SER A 136 -7.52 -19.07 17.17
C SER A 136 -8.66 -19.93 16.61
N ASP A 137 -9.90 -19.46 16.71
CA ASP A 137 -11.10 -20.20 16.30
C ASP A 137 -12.32 -19.30 16.11
N ALA A 138 -13.50 -19.91 15.90
CA ALA A 138 -14.75 -19.20 15.67
C ALA A 138 -15.30 -18.43 16.90
N ASN A 139 -14.77 -18.69 18.09
CA ASN A 139 -15.23 -18.08 19.34
C ASN A 139 -14.47 -16.81 19.70
N PHE A 140 -13.63 -16.30 18.81
CA PHE A 140 -12.91 -15.05 19.05
C PHE A 140 -13.87 -13.89 19.35
N ASP A 141 -13.61 -13.23 20.46
CA ASP A 141 -14.44 -12.11 20.94
C ASP A 141 -13.98 -10.80 20.31
N PHE A 142 -14.68 -10.38 19.27
CA PHE A 142 -14.44 -9.11 18.57
C PHE A 142 -14.83 -7.87 19.39
N THR A 143 -15.40 -8.01 20.56
CA THR A 143 -15.80 -6.87 21.41
C THR A 143 -14.73 -6.46 22.42
N LYS A 144 -13.65 -7.21 22.56
CA LYS A 144 -12.58 -6.94 23.52
C LYS A 144 -11.55 -5.96 22.98
N GLU A 145 -11.60 -4.73 23.44
CA GLU A 145 -10.67 -3.67 23.07
C GLU A 145 -9.22 -4.01 23.37
N GLU A 146 -8.95 -4.70 24.49
CA GLU A 146 -7.60 -5.11 24.87
C GLU A 146 -6.92 -6.08 23.89
N ASN A 147 -7.70 -6.75 23.05
CA ASN A 147 -7.18 -7.63 22.00
C ASN A 147 -6.76 -6.89 20.74
N VAL A 148 -6.98 -5.58 20.63
CA VAL A 148 -6.49 -4.78 19.50
C VAL A 148 -4.96 -4.70 19.56
N ASP A 149 -4.29 -5.00 18.46
CA ASP A 149 -2.83 -4.96 18.33
C ASP A 149 -2.37 -3.61 17.79
N CYS A 150 -2.10 -2.66 18.67
CA CYS A 150 -1.57 -1.35 18.31
C CYS A 150 -0.16 -1.44 17.72
N LEU A 151 0.64 -2.40 18.22
CA LEU A 151 2.06 -2.50 17.89
C LEU A 151 2.30 -2.93 16.45
N VAL A 152 1.41 -3.75 15.85
CA VAL A 152 1.59 -4.21 14.47
C VAL A 152 1.69 -3.05 13.47
N CYS A 153 0.96 -1.96 13.74
CA CYS A 153 0.99 -0.75 12.92
C CYS A 153 1.98 0.28 13.41
N HIS A 154 2.24 0.35 14.73
CA HIS A 154 2.98 1.44 15.33
C HIS A 154 4.40 1.08 15.80
N ASP A 155 4.86 -0.15 15.64
CA ASP A 155 6.24 -0.53 15.99
C ASP A 155 7.27 0.37 15.29
N GLY A 156 8.12 1.02 16.06
CA GLY A 156 9.27 1.79 15.59
C GLY A 156 10.61 1.12 15.85
N SER A 157 10.62 -0.01 16.57
CA SER A 157 11.83 -0.76 16.88
C SER A 157 12.31 -1.63 15.71
N GLY A 158 11.40 -2.00 14.79
CA GLY A 158 11.65 -2.97 13.72
C GLY A 158 11.80 -4.41 14.21
N THR A 159 11.46 -4.69 15.46
CA THR A 159 11.62 -6.03 16.06
C THR A 159 10.29 -6.74 16.33
N TYR A 160 9.17 -6.08 16.08
CA TYR A 160 7.86 -6.68 16.28
C TYR A 160 7.54 -7.70 15.20
N VAL A 161 7.31 -8.93 15.61
CA VAL A 161 6.97 -10.04 14.71
C VAL A 161 5.76 -10.78 15.27
N LYS A 162 4.77 -11.04 14.41
CA LYS A 162 3.57 -11.80 14.74
C LYS A 162 3.73 -13.28 14.39
N THR A 163 3.03 -14.10 15.14
CA THR A 163 2.94 -15.54 14.95
C THR A 163 1.48 -15.99 14.86
N LYS A 164 1.25 -17.30 14.97
CA LYS A 164 -0.08 -17.90 14.92
C LYS A 164 -1.09 -17.15 15.80
N SER A 165 -2.31 -17.07 15.34
CA SER A 165 -3.43 -16.40 16.02
C SER A 165 -3.22 -14.91 16.29
N GLY A 166 -2.34 -14.26 15.52
CA GLY A 166 -2.03 -12.85 15.70
C GLY A 166 -1.21 -12.52 16.94
N MET A 167 -0.69 -13.51 17.65
CA MET A 167 0.13 -13.27 18.84
C MET A 167 1.54 -12.78 18.46
N PRO A 168 2.15 -11.90 19.24
CA PRO A 168 3.55 -11.57 19.07
C PRO A 168 4.44 -12.78 19.30
N ASN A 169 5.58 -12.85 18.60
CA ASN A 169 6.58 -13.88 18.86
C ASN A 169 7.07 -13.75 20.30
N LYS A 170 7.26 -14.87 20.97
CA LYS A 170 7.70 -14.94 22.38
C LYS A 170 9.06 -14.24 22.67
N ASN A 171 9.86 -14.06 21.63
CA ASN A 171 11.18 -13.40 21.76
C ASN A 171 11.07 -11.87 21.58
N VAL A 172 9.89 -11.32 21.27
CA VAL A 172 9.66 -9.88 21.14
C VAL A 172 9.69 -9.25 22.53
N ASN A 173 10.53 -8.25 22.69
CA ASN A 173 10.52 -7.43 23.90
C ASN A 173 9.41 -6.37 23.78
N LEU A 174 8.23 -6.69 24.30
CA LEU A 174 7.05 -5.81 24.22
C LEU A 174 7.28 -4.42 24.83
N LYS A 175 8.15 -4.32 25.86
CA LYS A 175 8.48 -3.05 26.48
C LYS A 175 9.27 -2.15 25.53
N VAL A 176 10.25 -2.71 24.83
CA VAL A 176 11.05 -1.97 23.84
C VAL A 176 10.17 -1.52 22.67
N VAL A 177 9.35 -2.43 22.16
CA VAL A 177 8.44 -2.15 21.05
C VAL A 177 7.44 -1.06 21.43
N ALA A 178 6.79 -1.19 22.60
CA ALA A 178 5.82 -0.21 23.08
C ALA A 178 6.42 1.17 23.38
N GLY A 179 7.67 1.20 23.84
CA GLY A 179 8.39 2.45 24.07
C GLY A 179 8.80 3.18 22.79
N SER A 180 8.94 2.46 21.69
CA SER A 180 9.43 2.97 20.40
C SER A 180 8.34 3.25 19.36
N VAL A 181 7.06 3.23 19.76
CA VAL A 181 5.94 3.42 18.81
C VAL A 181 6.06 4.74 18.05
N ARG A 182 5.66 4.69 16.78
CA ARG A 182 5.72 5.82 15.84
C ARG A 182 4.59 5.78 14.82
N ARG A 183 4.57 6.76 13.91
CA ARG A 183 3.72 6.69 12.71
C ARG A 183 4.05 5.42 11.91
N PRO A 184 3.03 4.70 11.39
CA PRO A 184 3.24 3.49 10.60
C PRO A 184 4.19 3.70 9.41
N ALA A 185 5.15 2.79 9.26
CA ALA A 185 6.10 2.75 8.17
C ALA A 185 5.80 1.56 7.23
N ARG A 186 6.55 1.45 6.13
CA ARG A 186 6.38 0.39 5.12
C ARG A 186 6.50 -1.00 5.71
N GLU A 187 7.44 -1.17 6.64
CA GLU A 187 7.73 -2.44 7.32
C GLU A 187 6.51 -2.93 8.12
N ASN A 188 5.80 -2.01 8.77
CA ASN A 188 4.59 -2.35 9.52
C ASN A 188 3.50 -2.91 8.59
N CYS A 189 3.23 -2.23 7.47
CA CYS A 189 2.28 -2.69 6.47
C CYS A 189 2.76 -3.99 5.80
N GLY A 190 4.04 -4.02 5.45
CA GLY A 190 4.70 -5.11 4.74
C GLY A 190 4.66 -6.43 5.49
N MET A 191 4.69 -6.42 6.83
CA MET A 191 4.57 -7.63 7.65
C MET A 191 3.39 -8.52 7.22
N CYS A 192 2.28 -7.93 6.80
CA CYS A 192 1.10 -8.66 6.37
C CYS A 192 0.87 -8.57 4.85
N HIS A 193 1.26 -7.46 4.21
CA HIS A 193 0.92 -7.20 2.81
C HIS A 193 1.96 -7.74 1.82
N PHE A 194 3.23 -7.90 2.19
CA PHE A 194 4.24 -8.35 1.24
C PHE A 194 4.26 -9.87 1.04
N SER A 195 3.95 -10.65 2.07
CA SER A 195 4.00 -12.12 1.98
C SER A 195 2.74 -12.83 2.50
N GLY A 196 1.69 -12.09 2.76
CA GLY A 196 0.50 -12.60 3.42
C GLY A 196 -0.34 -13.59 2.63
N GLY A 197 -0.04 -13.85 1.36
CA GLY A 197 -0.69 -14.85 0.53
C GLY A 197 0.08 -16.17 0.41
N GLY A 198 1.13 -16.36 1.22
CA GLY A 198 2.01 -17.53 1.16
C GLY A 198 3.31 -17.29 0.42
N GLY A 199 3.56 -16.07 -0.04
CA GLY A 199 4.77 -15.62 -0.71
C GLY A 199 4.66 -14.16 -1.14
N MET A 200 5.75 -13.60 -1.62
CA MET A 200 5.79 -12.26 -2.19
C MET A 200 5.02 -12.20 -3.50
N GLY A 201 4.35 -11.09 -3.77
CA GLY A 201 3.56 -10.91 -5.00
C GLY A 201 2.30 -11.80 -5.12
N VAL A 202 1.97 -12.60 -4.11
CA VAL A 202 0.83 -13.53 -4.16
C VAL A 202 -0.47 -12.88 -3.72
N LYS A 203 -0.39 -11.80 -2.97
CA LYS A 203 -1.55 -11.02 -2.55
C LYS A 203 -2.02 -10.10 -3.66
N HIS A 204 -3.30 -9.70 -3.55
CA HIS A 204 -3.86 -8.67 -4.41
C HIS A 204 -3.00 -7.39 -4.33
N GLY A 205 -2.69 -6.84 -5.51
CA GLY A 205 -1.80 -5.68 -5.66
C GLY A 205 -0.32 -6.04 -5.81
N ASP A 206 0.02 -7.32 -5.87
CA ASP A 206 1.38 -7.84 -6.12
C ASP A 206 2.47 -7.16 -5.28
N LEU A 207 2.13 -6.83 -4.02
CA LEU A 207 3.04 -6.17 -3.10
C LEU A 207 4.10 -7.15 -2.61
N ASP A 208 5.34 -6.68 -2.55
CA ASP A 208 6.48 -7.44 -2.04
C ASP A 208 7.48 -6.56 -1.26
N GLU A 209 8.51 -7.18 -0.71
CA GLU A 209 9.50 -6.52 0.14
C GLU A 209 10.39 -5.51 -0.59
N SER A 210 10.41 -5.49 -1.94
CA SER A 210 11.17 -4.48 -2.69
C SER A 210 10.68 -3.06 -2.40
N LEU A 211 9.43 -2.93 -1.95
CA LEU A 211 8.84 -1.66 -1.54
C LEU A 211 9.40 -1.10 -0.22
N ILE A 212 10.07 -1.91 0.60
CA ILE A 212 10.73 -1.42 1.83
C ILE A 212 11.79 -0.38 1.45
N ASN A 213 12.65 -0.74 0.47
CA ASN A 213 13.71 0.10 -0.04
C ASN A 213 13.49 0.41 -1.52
N ALA A 214 12.29 0.88 -1.86
CA ALA A 214 11.94 1.20 -3.24
C ALA A 214 12.92 2.23 -3.84
N ASN A 215 13.33 1.99 -5.07
CA ASN A 215 14.05 2.97 -5.87
C ASN A 215 13.08 3.76 -6.76
N GLN A 216 13.57 4.80 -7.41
CA GLN A 216 12.77 5.68 -8.26
C GLN A 216 12.17 4.96 -9.49
N GLU A 217 12.79 3.88 -9.96
CA GLU A 217 12.31 3.11 -11.12
C GLU A 217 11.15 2.20 -10.74
N LEU A 218 11.16 1.69 -9.51
CA LEU A 218 10.09 0.84 -8.98
C LEU A 218 8.84 1.68 -8.63
N ASP A 219 9.04 2.78 -7.90
CA ASP A 219 7.98 3.71 -7.51
C ASP A 219 8.58 5.10 -7.26
N PHE A 220 8.12 6.09 -8.01
CA PHE A 220 8.65 7.44 -7.89
C PHE A 220 8.38 8.07 -6.52
N HIS A 221 7.18 7.90 -5.97
CA HIS A 221 6.80 8.50 -4.69
C HIS A 221 7.55 7.84 -3.54
N MET A 222 7.61 6.52 -3.52
CA MET A 222 8.32 5.79 -2.47
C MET A 222 9.84 5.89 -2.63
N GLY A 223 10.36 5.75 -3.85
CA GLY A 223 11.80 5.72 -4.10
C GLY A 223 12.46 7.08 -4.05
N LYS A 224 11.85 8.11 -4.66
CA LYS A 224 12.44 9.45 -4.72
C LYS A 224 11.99 10.37 -3.58
N LEU A 225 10.71 10.31 -3.20
CA LEU A 225 10.13 11.19 -2.19
C LEU A 225 10.03 10.54 -0.82
N ASN A 226 10.43 9.28 -0.70
CA ASN A 226 10.38 8.47 0.52
C ASN A 226 8.98 8.39 1.16
N PHE A 227 7.92 8.39 0.35
CA PHE A 227 6.56 8.23 0.84
C PHE A 227 6.36 6.88 1.52
N GLN A 228 5.63 6.87 2.61
CA GLN A 228 5.17 5.67 3.28
C GLN A 228 3.81 5.26 2.71
N CYS A 229 3.37 4.02 2.97
CA CYS A 229 2.06 3.55 2.52
C CYS A 229 0.93 4.51 2.99
N VAL A 230 1.04 5.01 4.21
CA VAL A 230 0.06 5.92 4.84
C VAL A 230 0.07 7.34 4.28
N ASP A 231 0.98 7.67 3.35
CA ASP A 231 0.98 8.96 2.68
C ASP A 231 -0.04 9.00 1.53
N CYS A 232 -0.28 7.84 0.90
CA CYS A 232 -1.37 7.64 -0.06
C CYS A 232 -2.61 7.05 0.60
N HIS A 233 -2.42 6.01 1.42
CA HIS A 233 -3.49 5.39 2.20
C HIS A 233 -3.74 6.19 3.48
N THR A 234 -4.23 7.42 3.31
CA THR A 234 -4.51 8.33 4.43
C THR A 234 -5.49 7.72 5.41
N THR A 235 -5.37 8.10 6.67
CA THR A 235 -6.13 7.49 7.75
C THR A 235 -6.95 8.54 8.48
N HIS A 236 -8.22 8.25 8.71
CA HIS A 236 -9.11 9.02 9.54
C HIS A 236 -9.77 8.10 10.56
N GLU A 237 -9.61 8.38 11.86
CA GLU A 237 -10.11 7.52 12.94
C GLU A 237 -9.76 6.03 12.71
N HIS A 238 -8.50 5.74 12.41
CA HIS A 238 -7.95 4.43 12.04
C HIS A 238 -8.56 3.77 10.78
N LYS A 239 -9.51 4.39 10.10
CA LYS A 239 -9.96 3.94 8.78
C LYS A 239 -8.96 4.35 7.74
N ILE A 240 -8.28 3.38 7.17
CA ILE A 240 -7.28 3.56 6.12
C ILE A 240 -8.01 3.65 4.79
N SER A 241 -7.71 4.71 4.00
CA SER A 241 -8.27 4.88 2.66
C SER A 241 -7.80 3.77 1.73
N GLY A 242 -8.69 3.29 0.89
CA GLY A 242 -8.41 2.22 -0.05
C GLY A 242 -9.66 1.39 -0.34
N LYS A 243 -9.49 0.39 -1.20
CA LYS A 243 -10.56 -0.53 -1.54
C LYS A 243 -10.38 -1.83 -0.75
N VAL A 244 -11.40 -2.20 0.02
CA VAL A 244 -11.34 -3.41 0.86
C VAL A 244 -11.49 -4.68 0.03
N ASN A 245 -12.36 -4.63 -0.99
CA ASN A 245 -12.58 -5.72 -1.93
C ASN A 245 -12.23 -5.31 -3.36
N THR A 246 -11.85 -6.29 -4.16
CA THR A 246 -11.58 -6.11 -5.59
C THR A 246 -12.81 -6.24 -6.47
N THR A 247 -13.96 -6.55 -5.89
CA THR A 247 -15.19 -6.69 -6.67
C THR A 247 -15.69 -5.31 -7.10
N TYR A 248 -16.07 -5.19 -8.37
CA TYR A 248 -16.68 -3.97 -8.93
C TYR A 248 -18.07 -3.67 -8.37
N THR A 249 -18.64 -4.57 -7.60
CA THR A 249 -19.93 -4.41 -6.91
C THR A 249 -19.81 -3.69 -5.56
N GLU A 250 -18.60 -3.39 -5.11
CA GLU A 250 -18.38 -2.67 -3.86
C GLU A 250 -18.77 -1.19 -4.00
N LYS A 251 -19.69 -0.72 -3.16
CA LYS A 251 -20.19 0.66 -3.16
C LYS A 251 -19.33 1.64 -2.34
N THR A 252 -18.29 1.20 -1.67
CA THR A 252 -17.44 2.03 -0.81
C THR A 252 -16.55 2.99 -1.61
N ALA A 253 -17.14 3.96 -2.29
CA ALA A 253 -16.40 5.02 -2.97
C ALA A 253 -15.78 6.04 -1.98
N ALA A 254 -16.32 6.14 -0.75
CA ALA A 254 -16.05 7.23 0.17
C ALA A 254 -14.63 7.24 0.80
N LEU A 255 -13.89 6.14 0.71
CA LEU A 255 -12.55 6.01 1.29
C LEU A 255 -11.45 5.75 0.25
N ARG A 256 -11.73 5.99 -1.03
CA ARG A 256 -10.69 5.87 -2.06
C ARG A 256 -9.72 7.04 -1.96
N PHE A 257 -8.44 6.72 -2.08
CA PHE A 257 -7.49 7.76 -2.43
C PHE A 257 -7.41 7.85 -3.97
N ASN A 258 -7.25 9.07 -4.47
CA ASN A 258 -7.10 9.35 -5.88
C ASN A 258 -5.83 10.17 -6.09
N CYS A 259 -5.24 10.05 -7.28
CA CYS A 259 -4.05 10.81 -7.64
C CYS A 259 -4.33 12.33 -7.55
N GLU A 260 -5.56 12.74 -7.84
CA GLU A 260 -6.03 14.11 -7.80
C GLU A 260 -6.09 14.71 -6.38
N ASN A 261 -5.94 13.90 -5.33
CA ASN A 261 -5.78 14.42 -3.97
C ASN A 261 -4.49 15.23 -3.81
N CYS A 262 -3.50 14.99 -4.66
CA CYS A 262 -2.21 15.68 -4.67
C CYS A 262 -1.89 16.29 -6.03
N HIS A 263 -2.37 15.69 -7.12
CA HIS A 263 -2.19 16.16 -8.48
C HIS A 263 -3.46 16.86 -8.99
N THR A 264 -3.30 17.75 -9.96
CA THR A 264 -4.46 18.36 -10.63
C THR A 264 -5.12 17.38 -11.59
N GLU A 265 -6.36 17.66 -12.02
CA GLU A 265 -7.05 16.87 -13.04
C GLU A 265 -6.34 16.88 -14.41
N ALA A 266 -5.46 17.87 -14.64
CA ALA A 266 -4.66 18.02 -15.85
C ALA A 266 -3.16 18.11 -15.50
N PRO A 267 -2.55 17.02 -14.98
CA PRO A 267 -1.21 17.06 -14.41
C PRO A 267 -0.08 17.17 -15.46
N HIS A 268 -0.37 16.89 -16.73
CA HIS A 268 0.62 16.86 -17.79
C HIS A 268 0.76 18.21 -18.50
N LYS A 269 1.97 18.59 -18.85
CA LYS A 269 2.25 19.77 -19.69
C LYS A 269 1.65 19.61 -21.11
N GLU A 270 1.61 18.37 -21.60
CA GLU A 270 1.09 18.05 -22.94
C GLU A 270 -0.44 17.87 -22.89
N PRO A 271 -1.22 18.76 -23.56
CA PRO A 271 -2.69 18.71 -23.50
C PRO A 271 -3.29 17.41 -24.00
N ARG A 272 -2.62 16.69 -24.90
CA ARG A 272 -3.07 15.41 -25.42
C ARG A 272 -3.04 14.33 -24.35
N LEU A 273 -2.06 14.33 -23.46
CA LEU A 273 -1.98 13.39 -22.32
C LEU A 273 -3.11 13.66 -21.32
N ASN A 274 -3.46 14.93 -21.09
CA ASN A 274 -4.57 15.29 -20.21
C ASN A 274 -5.94 14.82 -20.75
N LYS A 275 -6.09 14.63 -22.06
CA LYS A 275 -7.30 13.99 -22.61
C LYS A 275 -7.37 12.49 -22.26
N HIS A 276 -6.23 11.84 -22.06
CA HIS A 276 -6.21 10.44 -21.62
C HIS A 276 -6.62 10.32 -20.15
N THR A 277 -6.15 11.22 -19.27
CA THR A 277 -6.46 11.16 -17.84
C THR A 277 -7.96 11.26 -17.54
N SER A 278 -8.73 11.92 -18.40
CA SER A 278 -10.20 11.97 -18.26
C SER A 278 -10.92 10.64 -18.61
N ARG A 279 -10.21 9.64 -19.15
CA ARG A 279 -10.77 8.38 -19.66
C ARG A 279 -10.08 7.13 -19.16
N ILE A 280 -8.83 7.23 -18.77
CA ILE A 280 -7.95 6.11 -18.44
C ILE A 280 -7.38 6.38 -17.05
N ALA A 281 -7.39 5.38 -16.17
CA ALA A 281 -6.79 5.49 -14.84
C ALA A 281 -5.29 5.79 -14.94
N CYS A 282 -4.79 6.64 -14.05
CA CYS A 282 -3.39 7.08 -14.03
C CYS A 282 -2.40 5.90 -13.97
N GLN A 283 -2.75 4.86 -13.22
CA GLN A 283 -1.96 3.64 -13.04
C GLN A 283 -1.81 2.81 -14.34
N THR A 284 -2.56 3.13 -15.40
CA THR A 284 -2.40 2.45 -16.70
C THR A 284 -1.09 2.84 -17.39
N CYS A 285 -0.58 4.05 -17.11
CA CYS A 285 0.64 4.58 -17.70
C CYS A 285 1.75 4.79 -16.66
N HIS A 286 1.39 4.96 -15.39
CA HIS A 286 2.28 5.15 -14.25
C HIS A 286 2.25 3.94 -13.32
#